data_86b04d7fc40015bf276f1db147f979f1
#
_entry.id   86b04d7fc40015bf276f1db147f979f1
#
_cell.length_a   1.000
_cell.length_b   1.000
_cell.length_c   1.000
_cell.angle_alpha   90.00
_cell.angle_beta   90.00
_cell.angle_gamma   90.00
#
_symmetry.space_group_name_H-M   'P 1'
#
loop_
_entity.id
_entity.type
_entity.pdbx_description
1 polymer ?
#
loop_
_entity_poly.entity_id
_entity_poly.type
_entity_poly.pdbx_seq_one_letter_code
_entity_poly.pdbx_strand_id
1 'polypeptide(L)'
;MARNTARSAQANRIDVYEEVTASIIALLEAGTRPWSPSWASGAATLPMRHEGTPYRGINILLLWSAAMARGYTNPFWMTYRQAHELGGQVRKGEKGNLVVHAGTFTPKDGEAEQHQSDDDGEDRTRRYLKRYIVFNVEQIDGLDMSKYPAPVVEIKNRDERDPDLDAAFARYPVPYSEGGSSAFYRQSEDRIQMPAFGDFVSGNAFYATLAHEAIHSTGHSERLNRDSLRKYADSKEIRAFEELIAEIGAAMLCAQLGMEPTEREDHAAYIADWLKALRNDKRAIFRAASAAQTASELILTHMADEPARQAA
;
A
#
# COMPACT_ATOMS: atom_id res chain seq x y z
N MET A 1 41.99 -4.70 35.15
CA MET A 1 41.35 -3.58 34.44
C MET A 1 40.91 -4.08 33.07
N ALA A 2 39.72 -4.70 32.97
CA ALA A 2 39.14 -5.15 31.70
C ALA A 2 37.63 -5.35 31.88
N ARG A 3 36.88 -4.25 32.01
CA ARG A 3 35.40 -4.24 32.03
C ARG A 3 34.92 -2.84 31.60
N ASN A 4 35.00 -2.48 30.33
CA ASN A 4 34.29 -1.30 29.85
C ASN A 4 34.16 -1.19 28.30
N THR A 5 34.26 -2.28 27.52
CA THR A 5 34.16 -2.20 26.05
C THR A 5 32.88 -2.82 25.47
N ALA A 6 32.01 -3.41 26.27
CA ALA A 6 30.78 -4.08 25.80
C ALA A 6 29.53 -3.17 25.79
N ARG A 7 29.60 -1.94 26.28
CA ARG A 7 28.43 -1.06 26.47
C ARG A 7 28.23 -0.02 25.33
N SER A 8 29.16 0.10 24.39
CA SER A 8 29.11 1.09 23.32
C SER A 8 28.56 0.58 21.97
N ALA A 9 28.33 -0.71 21.81
CA ALA A 9 27.81 -1.30 20.55
C ALA A 9 26.28 -1.32 20.44
N GLN A 10 25.55 -0.91 21.48
CA GLN A 10 24.08 -0.95 21.52
C GLN A 10 23.42 0.39 21.22
N ALA A 11 24.18 1.45 20.99
CA ALA A 11 23.70 2.84 20.91
C ALA A 11 23.26 3.31 19.54
N ASN A 12 23.22 2.49 18.48
CA ASN A 12 22.86 2.98 17.14
C ASN A 12 22.18 1.96 16.23
N ARG A 13 21.31 1.12 16.79
CA ARG A 13 20.39 0.36 15.93
C ARG A 13 19.19 1.27 15.59
N ILE A 14 19.20 1.85 14.41
CA ILE A 14 18.06 2.59 13.87
C ILE A 14 16.86 1.67 13.88
N ASP A 15 15.81 2.07 14.61
CA ASP A 15 14.53 1.34 14.57
C ASP A 15 13.87 1.60 13.22
N VAL A 16 13.81 0.58 12.39
CA VAL A 16 13.28 0.65 11.02
C VAL A 16 11.80 1.07 11.02
N TYR A 17 11.02 0.66 12.03
CA TYR A 17 9.63 1.10 12.16
C TYR A 17 9.54 2.61 12.38
N GLU A 18 10.38 3.13 13.25
CA GLU A 18 10.44 4.55 13.56
C GLU A 18 10.91 5.39 12.36
N GLU A 19 11.98 4.95 11.66
CA GLU A 19 12.50 5.60 10.46
C GLU A 19 11.43 5.71 9.37
N VAL A 20 10.75 4.60 9.07
CA VAL A 20 9.70 4.56 8.04
C VAL A 20 8.50 5.40 8.45
N THR A 21 8.01 5.26 9.67
CA THR A 21 6.84 6.01 10.14
C THR A 21 7.12 7.50 10.19
N ALA A 22 8.31 7.91 10.63
CA ALA A 22 8.72 9.32 10.61
C ALA A 22 8.73 9.89 9.17
N SER A 23 9.19 9.11 8.18
CA SER A 23 9.17 9.55 6.78
C SER A 23 7.75 9.75 6.23
N ILE A 24 6.81 8.87 6.59
CA ILE A 24 5.40 9.01 6.20
C ILE A 24 4.75 10.21 6.91
N ILE A 25 5.01 10.40 8.20
CA ILE A 25 4.53 11.57 8.96
C ILE A 25 5.00 12.86 8.30
N ALA A 26 6.29 12.95 7.96
CA ALA A 26 6.85 14.16 7.32
C ALA A 26 6.18 14.47 5.98
N LEU A 27 5.83 13.45 5.17
CA LEU A 27 5.09 13.63 3.93
C LEU A 27 3.67 14.15 4.18
N LEU A 28 2.94 13.57 5.15
CA LEU A 28 1.60 14.00 5.50
C LEU A 28 1.58 15.43 6.05
N GLU A 29 2.57 15.81 6.87
CA GLU A 29 2.74 17.18 7.38
C GLU A 29 3.06 18.19 6.27
N ALA A 30 3.74 17.74 5.21
CA ALA A 30 3.98 18.52 3.99
C ALA A 30 2.77 18.56 3.04
N GLY A 31 1.63 17.97 3.41
CA GLY A 31 0.43 17.89 2.57
C GLY A 31 0.53 16.84 1.45
N THR A 32 1.53 15.96 1.50
CA THR A 32 1.71 14.90 0.50
C THR A 32 1.21 13.57 1.05
N ARG A 33 0.31 12.91 0.32
CA ARG A 33 -0.16 11.57 0.68
C ARG A 33 0.62 10.53 -0.11
N PRO A 34 1.34 9.61 0.55
CA PRO A 34 2.14 8.58 -0.11
C PRO A 34 1.35 7.62 -1.02
N TRP A 35 0.03 7.57 -0.85
CA TRP A 35 -0.89 6.72 -1.62
C TRP A 35 -1.71 7.49 -2.65
N SER A 36 -1.45 8.76 -2.88
CA SER A 36 -2.09 9.56 -3.94
C SER A 36 -1.04 10.04 -4.94
N PRO A 37 -0.38 9.13 -5.68
CA PRO A 37 0.58 9.53 -6.68
C PRO A 37 -0.14 10.22 -7.85
N SER A 38 0.09 11.53 -7.98
CA SER A 38 -0.29 12.27 -9.19
C SER A 38 0.79 12.01 -10.25
N TRP A 39 0.55 11.07 -11.14
CA TRP A 39 1.44 10.81 -12.25
C TRP A 39 1.13 11.76 -13.40
N ALA A 40 2.09 12.55 -13.80
CA ALA A 40 1.97 13.43 -14.96
C ALA A 40 1.76 12.67 -16.30
N SER A 41 1.79 11.34 -16.27
CA SER A 41 1.78 10.46 -17.44
C SER A 41 0.70 9.36 -17.43
N GLY A 42 -0.27 9.38 -16.51
CA GLY A 42 -1.32 8.36 -16.46
C GLY A 42 -1.47 7.66 -15.13
N ALA A 43 -2.29 6.60 -15.06
CA ALA A 43 -2.61 5.88 -13.83
C ALA A 43 -1.37 5.34 -13.11
N ALA A 44 -1.36 5.43 -11.79
CA ALA A 44 -0.33 4.83 -10.95
C ALA A 44 -0.27 3.32 -11.20
N THR A 45 0.93 2.77 -11.26
CA THR A 45 1.14 1.32 -11.27
C THR A 45 1.81 0.90 -9.96
N LEU A 46 1.66 -0.37 -9.58
CA LEU A 46 2.40 -0.88 -8.42
C LEU A 46 3.90 -0.84 -8.70
N PRO A 47 4.74 -0.46 -7.72
CA PRO A 47 6.18 -0.62 -7.84
C PRO A 47 6.56 -2.10 -8.03
N MET A 48 7.46 -2.35 -8.98
CA MET A 48 7.85 -3.70 -9.42
C MET A 48 9.29 -3.98 -9.07
N ARG A 49 9.59 -5.21 -8.72
CA ARG A 49 10.95 -5.73 -8.66
C ARG A 49 11.48 -6.01 -10.07
N HIS A 50 12.80 -6.08 -10.22
CA HIS A 50 13.41 -6.31 -11.53
C HIS A 50 12.96 -7.61 -12.21
N GLU A 51 12.52 -8.62 -11.44
CA GLU A 51 11.98 -9.87 -11.96
C GLU A 51 10.49 -9.81 -12.34
N GLY A 52 9.86 -8.65 -12.24
CA GLY A 52 8.45 -8.45 -12.64
C GLY A 52 7.42 -8.75 -11.55
N THR A 53 7.84 -9.03 -10.31
CA THR A 53 6.91 -9.18 -9.19
C THR A 53 6.66 -7.85 -8.48
N PRO A 54 5.42 -7.52 -8.06
CA PRO A 54 5.16 -6.28 -7.37
C PRO A 54 5.76 -6.26 -5.96
N TYR A 55 6.13 -5.06 -5.49
CA TYR A 55 6.37 -4.83 -4.07
C TYR A 55 5.07 -4.94 -3.28
N ARG A 56 5.20 -5.14 -1.95
CA ARG A 56 4.06 -5.42 -1.07
C ARG A 56 4.03 -4.51 0.15
N GLY A 57 2.81 -4.25 0.66
CA GLY A 57 2.56 -3.55 1.90
C GLY A 57 3.18 -2.15 1.92
N ILE A 58 3.89 -1.83 3.01
CA ILE A 58 4.51 -0.52 3.21
C ILE A 58 5.50 -0.14 2.11
N ASN A 59 6.14 -1.10 1.43
CA ASN A 59 7.09 -0.82 0.37
C ASN A 59 6.44 -0.12 -0.84
N ILE A 60 5.15 -0.38 -1.08
CA ILE A 60 4.40 0.32 -2.13
C ILE A 60 4.38 1.83 -1.83
N LEU A 61 4.04 2.21 -0.61
CA LEU A 61 3.98 3.62 -0.19
C LEU A 61 5.34 4.29 -0.24
N LEU A 62 6.39 3.60 0.22
CA LEU A 62 7.77 4.11 0.20
C LEU A 62 8.25 4.38 -1.23
N LEU A 63 8.01 3.46 -2.16
CA LEU A 63 8.47 3.57 -3.53
C LEU A 63 7.59 4.52 -4.36
N TRP A 64 6.30 4.60 -4.12
CA TRP A 64 5.46 5.66 -4.68
C TRP A 64 5.93 7.04 -4.25
N SER A 65 6.18 7.23 -2.95
CA SER A 65 6.73 8.50 -2.43
C SER A 65 8.05 8.88 -3.08
N ALA A 66 8.95 7.89 -3.25
CA ALA A 66 10.25 8.10 -3.90
C ALA A 66 10.08 8.46 -5.38
N ALA A 67 9.17 7.79 -6.09
CA ALA A 67 8.87 8.07 -7.50
C ALA A 67 8.30 9.49 -7.67
N MET A 68 7.30 9.87 -6.85
CA MET A 68 6.75 11.23 -6.86
C MET A 68 7.81 12.31 -6.61
N ALA A 69 8.62 12.12 -5.57
CA ALA A 69 9.63 13.10 -5.19
C ALA A 69 10.73 13.31 -6.24
N ARG A 70 10.94 12.34 -7.13
CA ARG A 70 12.00 12.33 -8.15
C ARG A 70 11.49 12.38 -9.59
N GLY A 71 10.17 12.27 -9.79
CA GLY A 71 9.55 12.24 -11.12
C GLY A 71 9.82 10.96 -11.90
N TYR A 72 10.09 9.83 -11.21
CA TYR A 72 10.24 8.56 -11.91
C TYR A 72 8.91 8.06 -12.46
N THR A 73 8.93 7.63 -13.71
CA THR A 73 7.76 7.10 -14.44
C THR A 73 7.81 5.58 -14.58
N ASN A 74 9.00 5.00 -14.50
CA ASN A 74 9.19 3.57 -14.61
C ASN A 74 8.97 2.89 -13.25
N PRO A 75 8.13 1.84 -13.14
CA PRO A 75 7.80 1.20 -11.87
C PRO A 75 8.86 0.24 -11.35
N PHE A 76 9.91 -0.07 -12.11
CA PHE A 76 10.89 -1.10 -11.74
C PHE A 76 12.00 -0.58 -10.85
N TRP A 77 12.31 -1.39 -9.82
CA TRP A 77 13.31 -1.10 -8.80
C TRP A 77 14.17 -2.32 -8.53
N MET A 78 15.46 -2.09 -8.26
CA MET A 78 16.42 -3.13 -7.94
C MET A 78 17.49 -2.65 -6.98
N THR A 79 18.18 -3.58 -6.31
CA THR A 79 19.34 -3.27 -5.48
C THR A 79 20.54 -2.94 -6.38
N TYR A 80 21.56 -2.26 -5.79
CA TYR A 80 22.83 -1.99 -6.50
C TYR A 80 23.47 -3.28 -7.04
N ARG A 81 23.46 -4.34 -6.23
CA ARG A 81 24.01 -5.63 -6.62
C ARG A 81 23.29 -6.24 -7.82
N GLN A 82 21.96 -6.22 -7.79
CA GLN A 82 21.14 -6.71 -8.93
C GLN A 82 21.40 -5.90 -10.19
N ALA A 83 21.49 -4.57 -10.09
CA ALA A 83 21.85 -3.72 -11.22
C ALA A 83 23.19 -4.13 -11.83
N HIS A 84 24.20 -4.32 -11.00
CA HIS A 84 25.53 -4.74 -11.45
C HIS A 84 25.55 -6.15 -12.09
N GLU A 85 24.84 -7.12 -11.49
CA GLU A 85 24.70 -8.48 -12.02
C GLU A 85 23.98 -8.52 -13.39
N LEU A 86 23.12 -7.51 -13.64
CA LEU A 86 22.39 -7.33 -14.90
C LEU A 86 23.15 -6.46 -15.92
N GLY A 87 24.40 -6.10 -15.63
CA GLY A 87 25.26 -5.30 -16.51
C GLY A 87 25.03 -3.80 -16.40
N GLY A 88 24.17 -3.35 -15.48
CA GLY A 88 23.91 -1.93 -15.24
C GLY A 88 24.82 -1.32 -14.19
N GLN A 89 24.93 0.01 -14.23
CA GLN A 89 25.68 0.80 -13.28
C GLN A 89 24.82 1.96 -12.76
N VAL A 90 24.59 1.99 -11.44
CA VAL A 90 23.94 3.14 -10.80
C VAL A 90 24.82 4.38 -11.02
N ARG A 91 24.20 5.46 -11.54
CA ARG A 91 24.95 6.70 -11.83
C ARG A 91 25.55 7.30 -10.56
N LYS A 92 26.69 7.93 -10.72
CA LYS A 92 27.39 8.60 -9.61
C LYS A 92 26.55 9.72 -9.01
N GLY A 93 26.40 9.70 -7.69
CA GLY A 93 25.62 10.71 -6.95
C GLY A 93 24.15 10.35 -6.75
N GLU A 94 23.65 9.30 -7.39
CA GLU A 94 22.28 8.83 -7.16
C GLU A 94 22.10 8.33 -5.72
N LYS A 95 20.92 8.62 -5.17
CA LYS A 95 20.55 8.17 -3.83
C LYS A 95 19.53 7.05 -3.94
N GLY A 96 19.80 5.94 -3.26
CA GLY A 96 18.88 4.83 -3.20
C GLY A 96 17.72 5.10 -2.24
N ASN A 97 16.68 4.27 -2.34
CA ASN A 97 15.44 4.38 -1.60
C ASN A 97 15.28 3.19 -0.67
N LEU A 98 14.78 3.46 0.55
CA LEU A 98 14.57 2.44 1.56
C LEU A 98 13.39 1.55 1.19
N VAL A 99 13.60 0.23 1.30
CA VAL A 99 12.55 -0.77 1.37
C VAL A 99 12.83 -1.71 2.54
N VAL A 100 11.80 -2.41 2.99
CA VAL A 100 11.88 -3.30 4.15
C VAL A 100 11.51 -4.73 3.74
N HIS A 101 12.16 -5.69 4.39
CA HIS A 101 11.82 -7.10 4.26
C HIS A 101 11.55 -7.68 5.65
N ALA A 102 10.32 -8.12 5.86
CA ALA A 102 9.92 -8.84 7.05
C ALA A 102 10.20 -10.33 6.84
N GLY A 103 10.80 -10.95 7.83
CA GLY A 103 11.04 -12.39 7.84
C GLY A 103 10.90 -12.97 9.24
N THR A 104 10.93 -14.28 9.31
CA THR A 104 10.93 -15.03 10.54
C THR A 104 12.21 -15.88 10.63
N PHE A 105 12.72 -16.09 11.81
CA PHE A 105 13.78 -17.06 12.05
C PHE A 105 13.52 -17.79 13.36
N THR A 106 13.91 -19.06 13.41
CA THR A 106 13.90 -19.85 14.61
C THR A 106 15.31 -19.85 15.18
N PRO A 107 15.56 -19.29 16.40
CA PRO A 107 16.88 -19.33 17.03
C PRO A 107 17.35 -20.79 17.20
N LYS A 108 18.63 -21.03 16.96
CA LYS A 108 19.24 -22.32 17.29
C LYS A 108 19.39 -22.44 18.80
N ASP A 109 19.28 -23.69 19.33
CA ASP A 109 19.46 -23.96 20.75
C ASP A 109 20.84 -23.43 21.23
N GLY A 110 20.81 -22.51 22.21
CA GLY A 110 22.02 -21.88 22.78
C GLY A 110 22.07 -20.34 22.65
N GLU A 111 21.29 -19.70 21.79
CA GLU A 111 21.30 -18.24 21.60
C GLU A 111 20.12 -17.51 22.30
N ALA A 112 19.37 -18.22 23.14
CA ALA A 112 18.08 -17.75 23.68
C ALA A 112 18.18 -16.76 24.88
N GLU A 113 19.37 -16.41 25.38
CA GLU A 113 19.47 -15.78 26.72
C GLU A 113 19.48 -14.23 26.76
N GLN A 114 19.31 -13.48 25.69
CA GLN A 114 19.53 -12.02 25.76
C GLN A 114 18.41 -11.10 25.29
N HIS A 115 17.23 -11.56 24.93
CA HIS A 115 16.12 -10.63 24.61
C HIS A 115 14.79 -11.15 25.14
N GLN A 116 14.29 -10.52 26.21
CA GLN A 116 12.91 -10.65 26.67
C GLN A 116 11.95 -10.22 25.55
N SER A 117 11.12 -11.13 25.07
CA SER A 117 9.92 -10.85 24.28
C SER A 117 8.72 -11.30 25.09
N ASP A 118 7.80 -10.36 25.36
CA ASP A 118 6.52 -10.62 26.01
C ASP A 118 5.58 -11.35 25.03
N ASP A 119 5.82 -12.63 24.80
CA ASP A 119 4.86 -13.50 24.12
C ASP A 119 5.05 -14.93 24.63
N ASP A 120 4.15 -15.35 25.51
CA ASP A 120 4.08 -16.68 26.13
C ASP A 120 3.45 -17.68 25.13
N GLY A 121 4.18 -18.09 24.09
CA GLY A 121 3.79 -19.14 23.17
C GLY A 121 4.96 -20.07 22.85
N GLU A 122 4.71 -21.38 22.78
CA GLU A 122 5.69 -22.43 22.46
C GLU A 122 6.36 -22.31 21.07
N ASP A 123 6.00 -21.31 20.27
CA ASP A 123 6.61 -21.06 18.95
C ASP A 123 7.84 -20.14 19.09
N ARG A 124 9.04 -20.75 19.04
CA ARG A 124 10.33 -20.05 19.10
C ARG A 124 10.63 -19.16 17.89
N THR A 125 9.67 -18.94 17.01
CA THR A 125 9.82 -18.17 15.79
C THR A 125 9.85 -16.68 16.06
N ARG A 126 10.99 -16.02 15.81
CA ARG A 126 11.14 -14.56 15.97
C ARG A 126 10.97 -13.86 14.64
N ARG A 127 10.21 -12.76 14.65
CA ARG A 127 10.04 -11.88 13.48
C ARG A 127 11.16 -10.85 13.45
N TYR A 128 11.69 -10.55 12.26
CA TYR A 128 12.64 -9.47 12.05
C TYR A 128 12.23 -8.59 10.87
N LEU A 129 12.70 -7.34 10.91
CA LEU A 129 12.56 -6.39 9.81
C LEU A 129 13.97 -5.97 9.36
N LYS A 130 14.31 -6.24 8.11
CA LYS A 130 15.57 -5.82 7.50
C LYS A 130 15.31 -4.70 6.52
N ARG A 131 16.24 -3.74 6.48
CA ARG A 131 16.26 -2.66 5.51
C ARG A 131 17.11 -3.03 4.31
N TYR A 132 16.67 -2.64 3.13
CA TYR A 132 17.41 -2.72 1.89
C TYR A 132 17.33 -1.38 1.16
N ILE A 133 18.33 -1.13 0.33
CA ILE A 133 18.36 0.05 -0.52
C ILE A 133 18.17 -0.38 -1.96
N VAL A 134 17.22 0.25 -2.64
CA VAL A 134 16.91 0.01 -4.05
C VAL A 134 16.99 1.30 -4.86
N PHE A 135 17.20 1.14 -6.14
CA PHE A 135 17.30 2.19 -7.13
C PHE A 135 16.25 1.95 -8.21
N ASN A 136 15.63 3.03 -8.68
CA ASN A 136 14.77 2.95 -9.86
C ASN A 136 15.62 2.65 -11.10
N VAL A 137 15.09 1.93 -12.08
CA VAL A 137 15.81 1.64 -13.33
C VAL A 137 16.25 2.92 -14.05
N GLU A 138 15.52 4.01 -13.89
CA GLU A 138 15.87 5.33 -14.43
C GLU A 138 17.13 5.96 -13.79
N GLN A 139 17.66 5.38 -12.69
CA GLN A 139 18.92 5.79 -12.06
C GLN A 139 20.13 4.97 -12.54
N ILE A 140 19.93 4.03 -13.47
CA ILE A 140 20.91 2.99 -13.80
C ILE A 140 21.22 3.04 -15.29
N ASP A 141 22.49 3.21 -15.63
CA ASP A 141 22.98 3.16 -17.01
C ASP A 141 23.33 1.70 -17.39
N GLY A 142 23.24 1.37 -18.68
CA GLY A 142 23.67 0.09 -19.22
C GLY A 142 22.71 -1.08 -19.08
N LEU A 143 21.51 -0.87 -18.52
CA LEU A 143 20.48 -1.89 -18.48
C LEU A 143 19.84 -2.08 -19.86
N ASP A 144 19.45 -3.32 -20.15
CA ASP A 144 18.55 -3.61 -21.27
C ASP A 144 17.13 -3.18 -20.94
N MET A 145 16.77 -1.95 -21.31
CA MET A 145 15.47 -1.34 -21.00
C MET A 145 14.28 -2.03 -21.67
N SER A 146 14.50 -2.91 -22.66
CA SER A 146 13.40 -3.71 -23.23
C SER A 146 12.78 -4.67 -22.22
N LYS A 147 13.51 -5.02 -21.15
CA LYS A 147 13.04 -5.86 -20.04
C LYS A 147 12.27 -5.07 -18.97
N TYR A 148 12.31 -3.74 -19.03
CA TYR A 148 11.69 -2.82 -18.06
C TYR A 148 10.80 -1.82 -18.80
N PRO A 149 9.75 -2.31 -19.50
CA PRO A 149 8.86 -1.42 -20.23
C PRO A 149 8.21 -0.44 -19.25
N ALA A 150 8.27 0.84 -19.58
CA ALA A 150 7.44 1.82 -18.90
C ALA A 150 5.97 1.48 -19.20
N PRO A 151 5.07 1.54 -18.23
CA PRO A 151 3.66 1.27 -18.49
C PRO A 151 3.13 2.29 -19.49
N VAL A 152 2.58 1.78 -20.58
CA VAL A 152 1.77 2.59 -21.49
C VAL A 152 0.40 2.67 -20.85
N VAL A 153 0.16 3.71 -20.07
CA VAL A 153 -1.17 3.95 -19.52
C VAL A 153 -1.95 4.70 -20.59
N GLU A 154 -2.89 4.02 -21.25
CA GLU A 154 -3.93 4.72 -21.97
C GLU A 154 -4.75 5.51 -20.94
N ILE A 155 -4.62 6.83 -20.97
CA ILE A 155 -5.55 7.72 -20.27
C ILE A 155 -6.89 7.55 -21.01
N LYS A 156 -7.69 6.60 -20.57
CA LYS A 156 -9.09 6.52 -21.00
C LYS A 156 -9.76 7.78 -20.49
N ASN A 157 -10.32 8.57 -21.39
CA ASN A 157 -11.21 9.67 -20.99
C ASN A 157 -12.44 9.05 -20.30
N ARG A 158 -12.44 9.06 -18.96
CA ARG A 158 -13.46 8.42 -18.15
C ARG A 158 -14.51 9.41 -17.68
N ASP A 159 -14.92 10.30 -18.53
CA ASP A 159 -16.09 11.15 -18.30
C ASP A 159 -17.40 10.35 -18.43
N GLU A 160 -17.33 9.17 -19.04
CA GLU A 160 -18.41 8.22 -19.20
C GLU A 160 -18.19 6.95 -18.36
N ARG A 161 -19.23 6.14 -18.22
CA ARG A 161 -19.12 4.82 -17.61
C ARG A 161 -18.15 3.93 -18.39
N ASP A 162 -17.29 3.25 -17.65
CA ASP A 162 -16.41 2.23 -18.20
C ASP A 162 -17.09 0.86 -18.06
N PRO A 163 -17.56 0.23 -19.14
CA PRO A 163 -18.28 -1.05 -19.06
C PRO A 163 -17.40 -2.19 -18.52
N ASP A 164 -16.08 -2.13 -18.69
CA ASP A 164 -15.15 -3.13 -18.15
C ASP A 164 -15.07 -3.01 -16.62
N LEU A 165 -15.04 -1.78 -16.09
CA LEU A 165 -15.07 -1.55 -14.64
C LEU A 165 -16.45 -1.88 -14.06
N ASP A 166 -17.54 -1.50 -14.72
CA ASP A 166 -18.89 -1.89 -14.27
C ASP A 166 -19.02 -3.41 -14.19
N ALA A 167 -18.56 -4.14 -15.22
CA ALA A 167 -18.53 -5.61 -15.20
C ALA A 167 -17.60 -6.17 -14.12
N ALA A 168 -16.44 -5.58 -13.86
CA ALA A 168 -15.52 -6.00 -12.82
C ALA A 168 -16.15 -5.83 -11.43
N PHE A 169 -16.71 -4.66 -11.13
CA PHE A 169 -17.37 -4.40 -9.85
C PHE A 169 -18.64 -5.25 -9.66
N ALA A 170 -19.36 -5.58 -10.74
CA ALA A 170 -20.51 -6.47 -10.67
C ALA A 170 -20.17 -7.93 -10.26
N ARG A 171 -18.91 -8.36 -10.46
CA ARG A 171 -18.43 -9.67 -9.98
C ARG A 171 -18.08 -9.69 -8.49
N TYR A 172 -17.86 -8.52 -7.90
CA TYR A 172 -17.61 -8.43 -6.47
C TYR A 172 -18.91 -8.70 -5.70
N PRO A 173 -18.91 -9.57 -4.67
CA PRO A 173 -20.15 -10.07 -4.07
C PRO A 173 -20.95 -9.05 -3.26
N VAL A 174 -20.38 -7.87 -2.97
CA VAL A 174 -21.08 -6.80 -2.26
C VAL A 174 -21.75 -5.87 -3.25
N PRO A 175 -23.09 -5.84 -3.30
CA PRO A 175 -23.81 -5.01 -4.26
C PRO A 175 -23.70 -3.53 -3.92
N TYR A 176 -23.67 -2.67 -4.94
CA TYR A 176 -23.86 -1.25 -4.76
C TYR A 176 -25.14 -0.75 -5.42
N SER A 177 -25.66 0.36 -4.91
CA SER A 177 -26.79 1.07 -5.50
C SER A 177 -26.51 2.56 -5.58
N GLU A 178 -27.03 3.20 -6.62
CA GLU A 178 -26.89 4.64 -6.84
C GLU A 178 -28.12 5.39 -6.34
N GLY A 179 -27.90 6.59 -5.82
CA GLY A 179 -28.90 7.52 -5.30
C GLY A 179 -28.44 8.19 -4.01
N GLY A 180 -29.14 9.25 -3.61
CA GLY A 180 -28.72 10.05 -2.46
C GLY A 180 -27.49 10.93 -2.74
N SER A 181 -26.91 11.52 -1.71
CA SER A 181 -25.85 12.52 -1.81
C SER A 181 -24.52 12.07 -1.20
N SER A 182 -24.41 10.83 -0.72
CA SER A 182 -23.22 10.36 0.00
C SER A 182 -22.87 8.93 -0.38
N ALA A 183 -21.58 8.65 -0.48
CA ALA A 183 -21.05 7.30 -0.61
C ALA A 183 -20.73 6.73 0.78
N PHE A 184 -21.14 5.49 1.03
CA PHE A 184 -20.79 4.76 2.24
C PHE A 184 -21.04 3.25 2.09
N TYR A 185 -20.25 2.45 2.79
CA TYR A 185 -20.54 1.03 3.01
C TYR A 185 -21.41 0.87 4.27
N ARG A 186 -22.54 0.20 4.13
CA ARG A 186 -23.46 -0.12 5.25
C ARG A 186 -23.23 -1.54 5.73
N GLN A 187 -22.54 -1.69 6.84
CA GLN A 187 -22.17 -3.00 7.39
C GLN A 187 -23.38 -3.86 7.75
N SER A 188 -24.49 -3.26 8.28
CA SER A 188 -25.68 -4.00 8.70
C SER A 188 -26.48 -4.61 7.54
N GLU A 189 -26.31 -4.09 6.32
CA GLU A 189 -27.00 -4.55 5.11
C GLU A 189 -26.04 -5.21 4.12
N ASP A 190 -24.74 -5.18 4.44
CA ASP A 190 -23.65 -5.62 3.57
C ASP A 190 -23.76 -5.10 2.14
N ARG A 191 -23.96 -3.78 2.02
CA ARG A 191 -24.14 -3.12 0.72
C ARG A 191 -23.47 -1.76 0.68
N ILE A 192 -23.12 -1.31 -0.52
CA ILE A 192 -22.54 -0.01 -0.78
C ILE A 192 -23.63 0.93 -1.32
N GLN A 193 -23.68 2.15 -0.78
CA GLN A 193 -24.46 3.26 -1.33
C GLN A 193 -23.51 4.21 -2.04
N MET A 194 -23.87 4.65 -3.24
CA MET A 194 -23.17 5.63 -4.04
C MET A 194 -24.11 6.77 -4.43
N PRO A 195 -23.63 8.03 -4.56
CA PRO A 195 -24.36 9.04 -5.32
C PRO A 195 -24.54 8.59 -6.77
N ALA A 196 -25.45 9.23 -7.51
CA ALA A 196 -25.61 8.95 -8.93
C ALA A 196 -24.31 9.24 -9.69
N PHE A 197 -24.02 8.45 -10.72
CA PHE A 197 -22.79 8.61 -11.51
C PHE A 197 -22.59 10.05 -12.02
N GLY A 198 -23.68 10.70 -12.47
CA GLY A 198 -23.64 12.08 -12.96
C GLY A 198 -23.38 13.16 -11.91
N ASP A 199 -23.37 12.82 -10.61
CA ASP A 199 -23.06 13.75 -9.53
C ASP A 199 -21.54 13.87 -9.27
N PHE A 200 -20.75 13.01 -9.88
CA PHE A 200 -19.29 13.02 -9.78
C PHE A 200 -18.65 13.91 -10.83
N VAL A 201 -17.55 14.56 -10.48
CA VAL A 201 -16.78 15.42 -11.39
C VAL A 201 -16.16 14.66 -12.57
N SER A 202 -16.03 13.34 -12.45
CA SER A 202 -15.57 12.43 -13.51
C SER A 202 -15.95 10.98 -13.18
N GLY A 203 -16.01 10.13 -14.20
CA GLY A 203 -16.19 8.70 -14.00
C GLY A 203 -15.06 8.07 -13.17
N ASN A 204 -13.83 8.60 -13.30
CA ASN A 204 -12.72 8.17 -12.47
C ASN A 204 -12.97 8.45 -10.97
N ALA A 205 -13.57 9.59 -10.63
CA ALA A 205 -13.96 9.93 -9.26
C ALA A 205 -15.05 8.97 -8.72
N PHE A 206 -16.02 8.58 -9.56
CA PHE A 206 -17.02 7.58 -9.20
C PHE A 206 -16.36 6.23 -8.86
N TYR A 207 -15.55 5.67 -9.76
CA TYR A 207 -14.94 4.35 -9.53
C TYR A 207 -13.91 4.36 -8.40
N ALA A 208 -13.15 5.43 -8.22
CA ALA A 208 -12.22 5.57 -7.08
C ALA A 208 -12.98 5.60 -5.75
N THR A 209 -14.14 6.27 -5.69
CA THR A 209 -15.01 6.27 -4.51
C THR A 209 -15.63 4.89 -4.29
N LEU A 210 -16.10 4.23 -5.35
CA LEU A 210 -16.63 2.87 -5.26
C LEU A 210 -15.55 1.88 -4.77
N ALA A 211 -14.31 2.03 -5.24
CA ALA A 211 -13.17 1.24 -4.75
C ALA A 211 -12.95 1.45 -3.25
N HIS A 212 -13.02 2.68 -2.75
CA HIS A 212 -12.88 3.00 -1.33
C HIS A 212 -13.97 2.30 -0.48
N GLU A 213 -15.23 2.40 -0.87
CA GLU A 213 -16.33 1.75 -0.17
C GLU A 213 -16.24 0.21 -0.26
N ALA A 214 -15.75 -0.32 -1.39
CA ALA A 214 -15.48 -1.74 -1.55
C ALA A 214 -14.36 -2.21 -0.61
N ILE A 215 -13.31 -1.42 -0.38
CA ILE A 215 -12.28 -1.76 0.62
C ILE A 215 -12.89 -1.83 2.03
N HIS A 216 -13.74 -0.89 2.43
CA HIS A 216 -14.45 -1.00 3.71
C HIS A 216 -15.22 -2.30 3.81
N SER A 217 -15.97 -2.65 2.77
CA SER A 217 -16.78 -3.87 2.76
C SER A 217 -15.95 -5.14 2.99
N THR A 218 -14.69 -5.19 2.54
CA THR A 218 -13.81 -6.34 2.82
C THR A 218 -13.59 -6.60 4.30
N GLY A 219 -13.80 -5.60 5.16
CA GLY A 219 -13.68 -5.72 6.62
C GLY A 219 -14.84 -6.43 7.30
N HIS A 220 -15.92 -6.74 6.58
CA HIS A 220 -17.07 -7.46 7.13
C HIS A 220 -16.69 -8.79 7.77
N SER A 221 -17.49 -9.25 8.77
CA SER A 221 -17.21 -10.47 9.54
C SER A 221 -17.11 -11.73 8.68
N GLU A 222 -17.82 -11.78 7.56
CA GLU A 222 -17.80 -12.90 6.61
C GLU A 222 -16.63 -12.86 5.61
N ARG A 223 -15.81 -11.81 5.63
CA ARG A 223 -14.63 -11.64 4.79
C ARG A 223 -13.36 -11.55 5.64
N LEU A 224 -12.73 -10.40 5.70
CA LEU A 224 -11.47 -10.23 6.46
C LEU A 224 -11.68 -9.98 7.96
N ASN A 225 -12.92 -9.79 8.40
CA ASN A 225 -13.32 -9.62 9.81
C ASN A 225 -12.43 -8.61 10.57
N ARG A 226 -12.25 -7.41 9.99
CA ARG A 226 -11.39 -6.39 10.57
C ARG A 226 -12.01 -5.78 11.81
N ASP A 227 -11.26 -5.78 12.91
CA ASP A 227 -11.66 -5.13 14.16
C ASP A 227 -11.91 -3.63 14.00
N SER A 228 -11.16 -2.96 13.13
CA SER A 228 -11.30 -1.52 12.85
C SER A 228 -12.66 -1.19 12.23
N LEU A 229 -13.17 -2.02 11.33
CA LEU A 229 -14.51 -1.85 10.77
C LEU A 229 -15.59 -2.21 11.81
N ARG A 230 -15.45 -3.33 12.49
CA ARG A 230 -16.41 -3.80 13.46
C ARG A 230 -16.62 -2.81 14.62
N LYS A 231 -15.56 -2.11 15.01
CA LYS A 231 -15.51 -1.11 16.07
C LYS A 231 -15.49 0.33 15.55
N TYR A 232 -15.89 0.54 14.29
CA TYR A 232 -15.78 1.84 13.61
C TYR A 232 -16.45 2.99 14.36
N ALA A 233 -17.55 2.72 15.06
CA ALA A 233 -18.29 3.72 15.83
C ALA A 233 -17.73 3.95 17.25
N ASP A 234 -16.82 3.09 17.76
CA ASP A 234 -16.39 3.10 19.15
C ASP A 234 -15.48 4.28 19.48
N SER A 235 -14.61 4.68 18.55
CA SER A 235 -13.74 5.84 18.74
C SER A 235 -13.29 6.47 17.42
N LYS A 236 -12.87 7.75 17.50
CA LYS A 236 -12.31 8.47 16.35
C LYS A 236 -10.99 7.84 15.86
N GLU A 237 -10.19 7.33 16.76
CA GLU A 237 -8.91 6.69 16.46
C GLU A 237 -9.10 5.39 15.65
N ILE A 238 -10.08 4.57 16.05
CA ILE A 238 -10.41 3.32 15.31
C ILE A 238 -10.96 3.66 13.93
N ARG A 239 -11.86 4.65 13.87
CA ARG A 239 -12.39 5.15 12.60
C ARG A 239 -11.27 5.64 11.68
N ALA A 240 -10.40 6.51 12.17
CA ALA A 240 -9.29 7.04 11.38
C ALA A 240 -8.35 5.93 10.88
N PHE A 241 -8.14 4.88 11.66
CA PHE A 241 -7.33 3.74 11.24
C PHE A 241 -8.01 2.93 10.13
N GLU A 242 -9.33 2.71 10.19
CA GLU A 242 -10.09 2.04 9.13
C GLU A 242 -10.14 2.90 7.85
N GLU A 243 -10.31 4.23 7.98
CA GLU A 243 -10.21 5.15 6.85
C GLU A 243 -8.83 5.09 6.18
N LEU A 244 -7.77 5.02 6.98
CA LEU A 244 -6.40 4.88 6.45
C LEU A 244 -6.24 3.58 5.65
N ILE A 245 -6.83 2.49 6.10
CA ILE A 245 -6.85 1.21 5.35
C ILE A 245 -7.62 1.37 4.04
N ALA A 246 -8.79 2.02 4.09
CA ALA A 246 -9.63 2.22 2.93
C ALA A 246 -8.95 3.09 1.86
N GLU A 247 -8.31 4.18 2.27
CA GLU A 247 -7.55 5.06 1.40
C GLU A 247 -6.39 4.35 0.69
N ILE A 248 -5.53 3.70 1.48
CA ILE A 248 -4.38 2.98 0.94
C ILE A 248 -4.85 1.82 0.03
N GLY A 249 -5.88 1.10 0.45
CA GLY A 249 -6.43 -0.03 -0.29
C GLY A 249 -7.07 0.39 -1.61
N ALA A 250 -7.84 1.48 -1.61
CA ALA A 250 -8.41 2.06 -2.82
C ALA A 250 -7.32 2.50 -3.80
N ALA A 251 -6.26 3.16 -3.32
CA ALA A 251 -5.13 3.54 -4.17
C ALA A 251 -4.43 2.32 -4.79
N MET A 252 -4.22 1.25 -4.02
CA MET A 252 -3.65 0.00 -4.51
C MET A 252 -4.57 -0.71 -5.53
N LEU A 253 -5.87 -0.66 -5.31
CA LEU A 253 -6.87 -1.22 -6.22
C LEU A 253 -6.94 -0.40 -7.51
N CYS A 254 -7.03 0.93 -7.41
CA CYS A 254 -7.00 1.83 -8.55
C CYS A 254 -5.76 1.61 -9.42
N ALA A 255 -4.58 1.49 -8.81
CA ALA A 255 -3.33 1.24 -9.53
C ALA A 255 -3.35 -0.05 -10.36
N GLN A 256 -4.06 -1.08 -9.89
CA GLN A 256 -4.16 -2.37 -10.57
C GLN A 256 -5.29 -2.41 -11.62
N LEU A 257 -6.31 -1.57 -11.47
CA LEU A 257 -7.38 -1.40 -12.43
C LEU A 257 -7.08 -0.31 -13.48
N GLY A 258 -5.89 0.28 -13.46
CA GLY A 258 -5.49 1.37 -14.35
C GLY A 258 -6.33 2.63 -14.15
N MET A 259 -6.75 2.92 -12.92
CA MET A 259 -7.48 4.12 -12.51
C MET A 259 -6.56 5.10 -11.78
N GLU A 260 -6.87 6.37 -11.88
CA GLU A 260 -6.21 7.37 -11.02
C GLU A 260 -6.89 7.39 -9.64
N PRO A 261 -6.12 7.36 -8.53
CA PRO A 261 -6.69 7.61 -7.23
C PRO A 261 -7.18 9.07 -7.18
N THR A 262 -8.44 9.27 -6.84
CA THR A 262 -9.06 10.60 -6.79
C THR A 262 -9.08 11.10 -5.36
N GLU A 263 -8.82 12.41 -5.19
CA GLU A 263 -8.96 13.06 -3.90
C GLU A 263 -10.43 13.20 -3.51
N ARG A 264 -10.76 12.75 -2.30
CA ARG A 264 -12.06 13.00 -1.68
C ARG A 264 -11.98 14.27 -0.84
N GLU A 265 -13.03 15.08 -0.85
CA GLU A 265 -13.07 16.35 -0.11
C GLU A 265 -12.96 16.18 1.41
N ASP A 266 -13.37 15.04 1.97
CA ASP A 266 -13.35 14.74 3.39
C ASP A 266 -11.97 14.26 3.93
N HIS A 267 -11.00 14.00 3.07
CA HIS A 267 -9.66 13.54 3.48
C HIS A 267 -8.93 14.50 4.42
N ALA A 268 -9.12 15.81 4.23
CA ALA A 268 -8.48 16.82 5.08
C ALA A 268 -8.86 16.67 6.57
N ALA A 269 -10.08 16.19 6.83
CA ALA A 269 -10.56 15.96 8.19
C ALA A 269 -9.84 14.81 8.91
N TYR A 270 -9.35 13.81 8.15
CA TYR A 270 -8.69 12.63 8.74
C TYR A 270 -7.18 12.77 8.90
N ILE A 271 -6.52 13.71 8.20
CA ILE A 271 -5.04 13.84 8.24
C ILE A 271 -4.53 14.05 9.68
N ALA A 272 -5.20 14.90 10.46
CA ALA A 272 -4.81 15.15 11.85
C ALA A 272 -4.93 13.89 12.74
N ASP A 273 -5.98 13.10 12.54
CA ASP A 273 -6.21 11.86 13.27
C ASP A 273 -5.23 10.76 12.83
N TRP A 274 -4.90 10.67 11.53
CA TRP A 274 -3.84 9.78 11.03
C TRP A 274 -2.48 10.13 11.62
N LEU A 275 -2.09 11.41 11.62
CA LEU A 275 -0.84 11.87 12.23
C LEU A 275 -0.77 11.50 13.71
N LYS A 276 -1.90 11.68 14.45
CA LYS A 276 -1.98 11.28 15.87
C LYS A 276 -1.79 9.78 16.03
N ALA A 277 -2.47 8.96 15.23
CA ALA A 277 -2.36 7.49 15.29
C ALA A 277 -0.93 7.02 14.98
N LEU A 278 -0.29 7.59 13.95
CA LEU A 278 1.07 7.23 13.53
C LEU A 278 2.14 7.66 14.55
N ARG A 279 1.95 8.82 15.21
CA ARG A 279 2.86 9.26 16.29
C ARG A 279 2.74 8.38 17.55
N ASN A 280 1.55 7.86 17.83
CA ASN A 280 1.30 7.00 18.99
C ASN A 280 1.77 5.56 18.77
N ASP A 281 1.79 5.08 17.53
CA ASP A 281 2.19 3.72 17.21
C ASP A 281 2.96 3.64 15.89
N LYS A 282 4.28 3.49 15.98
CA LYS A 282 5.17 3.35 14.83
C LYS A 282 4.93 2.13 13.95
N ARG A 283 4.08 1.19 14.36
CA ARG A 283 3.68 0.03 13.56
C ARG A 283 2.34 0.24 12.86
N ALA A 284 1.61 1.30 13.17
CA ALA A 284 0.26 1.53 12.64
C ALA A 284 0.25 1.57 11.10
N ILE A 285 1.17 2.31 10.47
CA ILE A 285 1.23 2.42 9.01
C ILE A 285 1.55 1.08 8.33
N PHE A 286 2.38 0.24 8.96
CA PHE A 286 2.70 -1.09 8.43
C PHE A 286 1.47 -2.01 8.47
N ARG A 287 0.70 -1.97 9.58
CA ARG A 287 -0.54 -2.73 9.69
C ARG A 287 -1.59 -2.25 8.71
N ALA A 288 -1.75 -0.92 8.58
CA ALA A 288 -2.68 -0.34 7.62
C ALA A 288 -2.34 -0.73 6.18
N ALA A 289 -1.08 -0.59 5.76
CA ALA A 289 -0.64 -0.97 4.42
C ALA A 289 -0.77 -2.47 4.14
N SER A 290 -0.54 -3.33 5.14
CA SER A 290 -0.74 -4.77 5.02
C SER A 290 -2.22 -5.14 4.88
N ALA A 291 -3.09 -4.56 5.72
CA ALA A 291 -4.54 -4.77 5.67
C ALA A 291 -5.15 -4.24 4.35
N ALA A 292 -4.70 -3.07 3.90
CA ALA A 292 -5.09 -2.45 2.65
C ALA A 292 -4.76 -3.34 1.44
N GLN A 293 -3.56 -3.91 1.41
CA GLN A 293 -3.17 -4.82 0.35
C GLN A 293 -4.01 -6.10 0.35
N THR A 294 -4.21 -6.72 1.52
CA THR A 294 -5.07 -7.91 1.62
C THR A 294 -6.49 -7.63 1.16
N ALA A 295 -7.03 -6.44 1.48
CA ALA A 295 -8.35 -6.00 1.05
C ALA A 295 -8.43 -5.82 -0.48
N SER A 296 -7.44 -5.14 -1.07
CA SER A 296 -7.36 -4.95 -2.52
C SER A 296 -7.23 -6.29 -3.27
N GLU A 297 -6.37 -7.19 -2.78
CA GLU A 297 -6.18 -8.54 -3.37
C GLU A 297 -7.46 -9.37 -3.31
N LEU A 298 -8.23 -9.29 -2.21
CA LEU A 298 -9.52 -9.98 -2.09
C LEU A 298 -10.50 -9.49 -3.16
N ILE A 299 -10.64 -8.18 -3.35
CA ILE A 299 -11.53 -7.62 -4.37
C ILE A 299 -11.08 -8.08 -5.76
N LEU A 300 -9.80 -7.97 -6.09
CA LEU A 300 -9.27 -8.38 -7.39
C LEU A 300 -9.47 -9.87 -7.68
N THR A 301 -9.40 -10.72 -6.65
CA THR A 301 -9.67 -12.15 -6.80
C THR A 301 -11.12 -12.40 -7.27
N HIS A 302 -12.09 -11.60 -6.80
CA HIS A 302 -13.47 -11.69 -7.25
C HIS A 302 -13.70 -11.03 -8.62
N MET A 303 -12.93 -9.97 -8.93
CA MET A 303 -13.02 -9.25 -10.21
C MET A 303 -12.39 -10.00 -11.37
N ALA A 304 -11.43 -10.88 -11.10
CA ALA A 304 -10.82 -11.72 -12.13
C ALA A 304 -11.89 -12.58 -12.82
N ASP A 305 -11.81 -12.68 -14.14
CA ASP A 305 -12.63 -13.64 -14.88
C ASP A 305 -12.30 -15.04 -14.39
N GLU A 306 -13.33 -15.85 -14.08
CA GLU A 306 -13.09 -17.28 -13.87
C GLU A 306 -12.39 -17.83 -15.11
N PRO A 307 -11.24 -18.54 -14.97
CA PRO A 307 -10.67 -19.22 -16.11
C PRO A 307 -11.77 -20.12 -16.66
N ALA A 308 -12.10 -19.94 -17.95
CA ALA A 308 -13.15 -20.69 -18.62
C ALA A 308 -13.03 -22.15 -18.18
N ARG A 309 -14.03 -22.66 -17.44
CA ARG A 309 -14.10 -24.07 -17.07
C ARG A 309 -13.95 -24.84 -18.36
N GLN A 310 -12.77 -25.47 -18.55
CA GLN A 310 -12.59 -26.40 -19.64
C GLN A 310 -13.73 -27.39 -19.57
N ALA A 311 -14.65 -27.27 -20.51
CA ALA A 311 -15.70 -28.25 -20.69
C ALA A 311 -15.01 -29.57 -20.99
N ALA A 312 -15.12 -30.49 -20.03
CA ALA A 312 -14.69 -31.87 -20.17
C ALA A 312 -15.71 -32.65 -21.02
#